data_381fa5a8b762437b8d83675f3d678641
#
_entry.id   381fa5a8b762437b8d83675f3d678641
#
_cell.length_a   1.000
_cell.length_b   1.000
_cell.length_c   1.000
_cell.angle_alpha   90.00
_cell.angle_beta   90.00
_cell.angle_gamma   90.00
#
_symmetry.space_group_name_H-M   'P 1'
#
loop_
_entity.id
_entity.type
_entity.pdbx_description
1 polymer ?
#
loop_
_entity_poly.entity_id
_entity_poly.type
_entity_poly.pdbx_seq_one_letter_code
_entity_poly.pdbx_strand_id
1 'polypeptide(L)'
;MPELPDLDVFSHNLEKKLKGKTLKEVTVHSAKLNVTHKELQDTLHGQKLSSVYREGKELYFKFSKGDILALHLMLHGKLFYFDKENNQKYAIIEFLFNDNSGLVLTDFQKAATPTLNPEEKTAPDALSKDGGAEYLKTILAKKKTNIKTVLLDQKIIRGIGNAYADEILWDARISPFSVANKIPEDKLKTLVKSIHSVLTDAQKQIIKHNPDIIAGEVRDFMLIHNAKKKISPNGAEIKIETGTRKTYYTDEQELFE
;
A
#
# COMPACT_ATOMS: atom_id res chain seq x y z
N MET A 1 5.74 -0.94 6.78
CA MET A 1 4.60 -0.17 6.22
C MET A 1 3.91 -1.04 5.19
N PRO A 2 2.64 -1.33 5.37
CA PRO A 2 1.88 -2.08 4.36
C PRO A 2 1.96 -1.38 2.99
N GLU A 3 2.17 -2.18 1.95
CA GLU A 3 2.23 -1.71 0.56
C GLU A 3 0.99 -2.19 -0.21
N LEU A 4 0.92 -1.95 -1.51
CA LEU A 4 -0.23 -2.27 -2.33
C LEU A 4 -0.80 -3.69 -2.11
N PRO A 5 -0.01 -4.79 -2.17
CA PRO A 5 -0.57 -6.12 -2.00
C PRO A 5 -1.19 -6.37 -0.62
N ASP A 6 -0.57 -5.83 0.44
CA ASP A 6 -1.11 -5.97 1.80
C ASP A 6 -2.46 -5.28 1.93
N LEU A 7 -2.51 -4.01 1.50
CA LEU A 7 -3.71 -3.18 1.61
C LEU A 7 -4.86 -3.67 0.73
N ASP A 8 -4.55 -4.30 -0.40
CA ASP A 8 -5.55 -4.92 -1.25
C ASP A 8 -6.25 -6.09 -0.54
N VAL A 9 -5.47 -6.96 0.10
CA VAL A 9 -6.01 -8.06 0.92
C VAL A 9 -6.76 -7.51 2.14
N PHE A 10 -6.24 -6.46 2.80
CA PHE A 10 -6.93 -5.83 3.93
C PHE A 10 -8.28 -5.26 3.51
N SER A 11 -8.33 -4.53 2.38
CA SER A 11 -9.58 -3.92 1.90
C SER A 11 -10.65 -4.97 1.64
N HIS A 12 -10.28 -6.09 1.00
CA HIS A 12 -11.18 -7.20 0.75
C HIS A 12 -11.71 -7.86 2.04
N ASN A 13 -10.83 -8.09 3.01
CA ASN A 13 -11.21 -8.68 4.30
C ASN A 13 -12.06 -7.72 5.14
N LEU A 14 -11.74 -6.42 5.11
CA LEU A 14 -12.53 -5.39 5.78
C LEU A 14 -13.91 -5.22 5.12
N GLU A 15 -13.99 -5.26 3.78
CA GLU A 15 -15.28 -5.22 3.09
C GLU A 15 -16.18 -6.37 3.51
N LYS A 16 -15.66 -7.61 3.54
CA LYS A 16 -16.41 -8.79 4.03
C LYS A 16 -16.98 -8.60 5.44
N LYS A 17 -16.20 -7.97 6.33
CA LYS A 17 -16.59 -7.79 7.74
C LYS A 17 -17.55 -6.61 7.97
N LEU A 18 -17.44 -5.54 7.16
CA LEU A 18 -18.03 -4.24 7.50
C LEU A 18 -19.12 -3.78 6.52
N LYS A 19 -19.16 -4.28 5.29
CA LYS A 19 -20.15 -3.89 4.27
C LYS A 19 -21.59 -4.06 4.76
N GLY A 20 -22.38 -3.02 4.58
CA GLY A 20 -23.79 -2.97 5.00
C GLY A 20 -24.02 -2.58 6.45
N LYS A 21 -22.96 -2.50 7.28
CA LYS A 21 -23.08 -2.00 8.65
C LYS A 21 -23.34 -0.50 8.66
N THR A 22 -24.19 -0.05 9.57
CA THR A 22 -24.50 1.37 9.75
C THR A 22 -23.59 1.97 10.80
N LEU A 23 -22.91 3.06 10.48
CA LEU A 23 -22.02 3.76 11.39
C LEU A 23 -22.85 4.48 12.47
N LYS A 24 -22.60 4.14 13.73
CA LYS A 24 -23.20 4.78 14.89
C LYS A 24 -22.38 5.99 15.35
N GLU A 25 -21.06 5.82 15.40
CA GLU A 25 -20.16 6.83 15.92
C GLU A 25 -18.78 6.70 15.30
N VAL A 26 -18.12 7.84 15.06
CA VAL A 26 -16.70 7.89 14.74
C VAL A 26 -15.99 8.76 15.78
N THR A 27 -15.08 8.14 16.54
CA THR A 27 -14.32 8.82 17.59
C THR A 27 -12.88 9.05 17.12
N VAL A 28 -12.42 10.30 17.18
CA VAL A 28 -11.04 10.67 16.87
C VAL A 28 -10.26 10.90 18.17
N HIS A 29 -9.28 10.04 18.42
CA HIS A 29 -8.47 10.10 19.64
C HIS A 29 -7.25 10.99 19.46
N SER A 30 -6.55 10.89 18.32
CA SER A 30 -5.25 11.56 18.17
C SER A 30 -4.83 11.72 16.69
N ALA A 31 -5.78 11.97 15.78
CA ALA A 31 -5.49 12.16 14.36
C ALA A 31 -5.43 13.64 13.98
N LYS A 32 -4.59 13.94 12.98
CA LYS A 32 -4.72 15.18 12.20
C LYS A 32 -5.74 14.93 11.10
N LEU A 33 -6.87 15.61 11.18
CA LEU A 33 -7.94 15.55 10.19
C LEU A 33 -7.87 16.75 9.23
N ASN A 34 -8.47 16.58 8.05
CA ASN A 34 -8.73 17.68 7.10
C ASN A 34 -10.02 18.44 7.40
N VAL A 35 -10.83 17.95 8.34
CA VAL A 35 -12.09 18.55 8.80
C VAL A 35 -12.16 18.55 10.33
N THR A 36 -13.15 19.17 10.94
CA THR A 36 -13.36 19.09 12.38
C THR A 36 -13.92 17.72 12.79
N HIS A 37 -13.71 17.32 14.06
CA HIS A 37 -14.28 16.08 14.60
C HIS A 37 -15.81 16.05 14.49
N LYS A 38 -16.46 17.20 14.74
CA LYS A 38 -17.90 17.34 14.62
C LYS A 38 -18.37 17.14 13.18
N GLU A 39 -17.71 17.77 12.22
CA GLU A 39 -18.04 17.64 10.79
C GLU A 39 -17.86 16.19 10.31
N LEU A 40 -16.80 15.51 10.72
CA LEU A 40 -16.60 14.10 10.42
C LEU A 40 -17.73 13.24 10.96
N GLN A 41 -18.10 13.42 12.23
CA GLN A 41 -19.21 12.71 12.88
C GLN A 41 -20.55 13.01 12.20
N ASP A 42 -20.87 14.26 11.99
CA ASP A 42 -22.15 14.69 11.40
C ASP A 42 -22.29 14.18 9.95
N THR A 43 -21.18 14.12 9.20
CA THR A 43 -21.17 13.61 7.82
C THR A 43 -21.41 12.12 7.78
N LEU A 44 -20.72 11.33 8.62
CA LEU A 44 -20.71 9.87 8.50
C LEU A 44 -21.77 9.18 9.35
N HIS A 45 -22.28 9.81 10.40
CA HIS A 45 -23.28 9.22 11.31
C HIS A 45 -24.52 8.73 10.57
N GLY A 46 -24.96 7.52 10.93
CA GLY A 46 -26.15 6.87 10.36
C GLY A 46 -25.99 6.37 8.92
N GLN A 47 -24.85 6.60 8.27
CA GLN A 47 -24.60 6.06 6.94
C GLN A 47 -24.21 4.58 6.99
N LYS A 48 -24.64 3.80 5.98
CA LYS A 48 -24.19 2.43 5.77
C LYS A 48 -22.85 2.44 5.04
N LEU A 49 -21.92 1.57 5.44
CA LEU A 49 -20.71 1.30 4.68
C LEU A 49 -21.05 0.54 3.40
N SER A 50 -20.80 1.13 2.25
CA SER A 50 -21.14 0.56 0.94
C SER A 50 -20.02 -0.33 0.40
N SER A 51 -18.77 0.10 0.56
CA SER A 51 -17.59 -0.68 0.12
C SER A 51 -16.34 -0.26 0.87
N VAL A 52 -15.36 -1.18 0.90
CA VAL A 52 -13.99 -0.89 1.30
C VAL A 52 -13.08 -1.30 0.15
N TYR A 53 -12.24 -0.41 -0.31
CA TYR A 53 -11.31 -0.64 -1.40
C TYR A 53 -9.96 0.04 -1.13
N ARG A 54 -8.99 -0.23 -1.95
CA ARG A 54 -7.65 0.34 -1.89
C ARG A 54 -7.35 1.16 -3.14
N GLU A 55 -6.66 2.27 -2.96
CA GLU A 55 -5.96 2.96 -4.03
C GLU A 55 -4.56 3.37 -3.55
N GLY A 56 -3.53 3.03 -4.32
CA GLY A 56 -2.15 3.26 -3.91
C GLY A 56 -1.83 2.59 -2.57
N LYS A 57 -1.48 3.38 -1.58
CA LYS A 57 -1.18 2.91 -0.20
C LYS A 57 -2.20 3.38 0.82
N GLU A 58 -3.44 3.55 0.41
CA GLU A 58 -4.54 3.99 1.26
C GLU A 58 -5.74 3.05 1.15
N LEU A 59 -6.46 2.91 2.26
CA LEU A 59 -7.75 2.22 2.34
C LEU A 59 -8.87 3.26 2.29
N TYR A 60 -9.87 3.00 1.46
CA TYR A 60 -11.01 3.87 1.24
C TYR A 60 -12.29 3.20 1.74
N PHE A 61 -12.98 3.86 2.64
CA PHE A 61 -14.26 3.44 3.19
C PHE A 61 -15.35 4.32 2.59
N LYS A 62 -16.10 3.77 1.64
CA LYS A 62 -17.18 4.49 0.95
C LYS A 62 -18.50 4.24 1.65
N PHE A 63 -19.22 5.30 1.96
CA PHE A 63 -20.50 5.30 2.63
C PHE A 63 -21.67 5.52 1.66
N SER A 64 -22.90 5.25 2.11
CA SER A 64 -24.11 5.17 1.29
C SER A 64 -24.53 6.47 0.64
N LYS A 65 -24.17 7.64 1.19
CA LYS A 65 -24.44 8.95 0.60
C LYS A 65 -23.35 9.43 -0.36
N GLY A 66 -22.32 8.62 -0.58
CA GLY A 66 -21.20 8.93 -1.46
C GLY A 66 -19.95 9.41 -0.73
N ASP A 67 -20.04 9.74 0.56
CA ASP A 67 -18.89 10.15 1.35
C ASP A 67 -17.84 9.05 1.45
N ILE A 68 -16.58 9.45 1.48
CA ILE A 68 -15.43 8.56 1.54
C ILE A 68 -14.52 8.97 2.70
N LEU A 69 -14.11 8.02 3.52
CA LEU A 69 -13.03 8.21 4.47
C LEU A 69 -11.82 7.39 4.04
N ALA A 70 -10.73 8.06 3.71
CA ALA A 70 -9.46 7.43 3.38
C ALA A 70 -8.59 7.29 4.62
N LEU A 71 -7.89 6.14 4.77
CA LEU A 71 -6.94 5.87 5.84
C LEU A 71 -5.57 5.56 5.25
N HIS A 72 -4.58 6.43 5.51
CA HIS A 72 -3.18 6.14 5.26
C HIS A 72 -2.56 5.57 6.55
N LEU A 73 -2.14 4.30 6.52
CA LEU A 73 -1.64 3.60 7.72
C LEU A 73 -0.23 4.03 8.14
N MET A 74 0.49 4.72 7.27
CA MET A 74 1.89 5.09 7.51
C MET A 74 2.77 3.87 7.86
N LEU A 75 3.82 4.06 8.67
CA LEU A 75 4.78 2.99 8.98
C LEU A 75 4.25 2.00 10.03
N HIS A 76 3.48 2.47 11.00
CA HIS A 76 3.13 1.71 12.19
C HIS A 76 1.62 1.57 12.43
N GLY A 77 0.80 2.12 11.53
CA GLY A 77 -0.66 2.00 11.62
C GLY A 77 -1.12 0.55 11.50
N LYS A 78 -1.99 0.14 12.42
CA LYS A 78 -2.60 -1.18 12.46
C LYS A 78 -4.10 -1.06 12.66
N LEU A 79 -4.85 -1.89 11.96
CA LEU A 79 -6.29 -1.98 12.08
C LEU A 79 -6.67 -3.18 12.96
N PHE A 80 -7.62 -2.98 13.87
CA PHE A 80 -8.18 -4.03 14.70
C PHE A 80 -9.70 -3.97 14.64
N TYR A 81 -10.30 -5.10 14.31
CA TYR A 81 -11.75 -5.29 14.46
C TYR A 81 -12.04 -5.69 15.90
N PHE A 82 -13.14 -5.18 16.47
CA PHE A 82 -13.57 -5.53 17.83
C PHE A 82 -15.08 -5.71 17.89
N ASP A 83 -15.50 -6.53 18.84
CA ASP A 83 -16.90 -6.70 19.24
C ASP A 83 -17.10 -6.06 20.63
N LYS A 84 -18.07 -5.16 20.74
CA LYS A 84 -18.49 -4.42 21.95
C LYS A 84 -17.55 -3.29 22.36
N GLU A 85 -16.29 -3.57 22.72
CA GLU A 85 -15.37 -2.58 23.28
C GLU A 85 -13.99 -2.65 22.64
N ASN A 86 -13.40 -1.48 22.41
CA ASN A 86 -12.03 -1.35 21.95
C ASN A 86 -11.10 -1.27 23.17
N ASN A 87 -10.15 -2.21 23.25
CA ASN A 87 -9.10 -2.24 24.28
C ASN A 87 -7.71 -1.93 23.72
N GLN A 88 -7.62 -1.45 22.48
CA GLN A 88 -6.34 -1.16 21.85
C GLN A 88 -5.76 0.17 22.33
N LYS A 89 -4.46 0.16 22.66
CA LYS A 89 -3.71 1.38 22.98
C LYS A 89 -3.34 2.13 21.69
N TYR A 90 -3.07 3.44 21.83
CA TYR A 90 -2.65 4.30 20.73
C TYR A 90 -3.67 4.44 19.60
N ALA A 91 -4.95 4.41 19.96
CA ALA A 91 -6.04 4.66 19.01
C ALA A 91 -5.88 6.03 18.33
N ILE A 92 -6.04 6.05 17.03
CA ILE A 92 -6.05 7.24 16.16
C ILE A 92 -7.47 7.64 15.87
N ILE A 93 -8.24 6.69 15.31
CA ILE A 93 -9.64 6.83 14.96
C ILE A 93 -10.35 5.50 15.18
N GLU A 94 -11.58 5.56 15.66
CA GLU A 94 -12.43 4.41 15.97
C GLU A 94 -13.78 4.57 15.30
N PHE A 95 -14.28 3.50 14.71
CA PHE A 95 -15.59 3.38 14.10
C PHE A 95 -16.43 2.41 14.94
N LEU A 96 -17.54 2.85 15.45
CA LEU A 96 -18.52 2.01 16.13
C LEU A 96 -19.76 1.87 15.25
N PHE A 97 -20.20 0.64 14.98
CA PHE A 97 -21.39 0.34 14.21
C PHE A 97 -22.60 0.04 15.11
N ASN A 98 -23.82 0.11 14.53
CA ASN A 98 -25.06 -0.09 15.30
C ASN A 98 -25.19 -1.48 15.94
N ASP A 99 -24.50 -2.48 15.42
CA ASP A 99 -24.45 -3.83 15.98
C ASP A 99 -23.40 -3.98 17.11
N ASN A 100 -22.84 -2.87 17.59
CA ASN A 100 -21.79 -2.77 18.58
C ASN A 100 -20.43 -3.39 18.15
N SER A 101 -20.27 -3.78 16.90
CA SER A 101 -18.94 -4.09 16.35
C SER A 101 -18.21 -2.80 15.98
N GLY A 102 -16.90 -2.86 15.85
CA GLY A 102 -16.14 -1.69 15.46
C GLY A 102 -14.80 -2.01 14.79
N LEU A 103 -14.19 -0.95 14.29
CA LEU A 103 -12.85 -0.95 13.71
C LEU A 103 -12.05 0.20 14.33
N VAL A 104 -10.84 -0.08 14.79
CA VAL A 104 -9.93 0.95 15.29
C VAL A 104 -8.62 0.94 14.49
N LEU A 105 -8.16 2.13 14.11
CA LEU A 105 -6.81 2.37 13.63
C LEU A 105 -5.95 2.82 14.80
N THR A 106 -4.85 2.13 15.04
CA THR A 106 -3.87 2.47 16.06
C THR A 106 -2.54 2.84 15.41
N ASP A 107 -1.80 3.78 16.02
CA ASP A 107 -0.42 4.09 15.66
C ASP A 107 0.29 4.76 16.84
N PHE A 108 1.33 4.12 17.37
CA PHE A 108 2.07 4.67 18.51
C PHE A 108 2.86 5.94 18.15
N GLN A 109 3.19 6.16 16.88
CA GLN A 109 3.83 7.38 16.38
C GLN A 109 2.83 8.48 16.01
N LYS A 110 1.53 8.19 16.01
CA LYS A 110 0.45 9.13 15.65
C LYS A 110 0.62 9.74 14.25
N ALA A 111 1.24 9.00 13.33
CA ALA A 111 1.50 9.44 11.97
C ALA A 111 0.40 9.01 10.98
N ALA A 112 -0.36 7.97 11.32
CA ALA A 112 -1.48 7.50 10.49
C ALA A 112 -2.53 8.61 10.31
N THR A 113 -3.01 8.76 9.07
CA THR A 113 -3.82 9.92 8.68
C THR A 113 -5.15 9.50 8.09
N PRO A 114 -6.29 9.80 8.76
CA PRO A 114 -7.62 9.76 8.16
C PRO A 114 -7.89 11.06 7.39
N THR A 115 -8.58 10.95 6.23
CA THR A 115 -8.96 12.09 5.39
C THR A 115 -10.38 11.89 4.88
N LEU A 116 -11.30 12.78 5.24
CA LEU A 116 -12.67 12.78 4.75
C LEU A 116 -12.71 13.39 3.34
N ASN A 117 -13.41 12.71 2.42
CA ASN A 117 -13.60 13.11 1.03
C ASN A 117 -12.29 13.57 0.36
N PRO A 118 -11.26 12.69 0.28
CA PRO A 118 -9.95 13.05 -0.25
C PRO A 118 -10.06 13.50 -1.71
N GLU A 119 -9.18 14.42 -2.10
CA GLU A 119 -9.02 14.79 -3.51
C GLU A 119 -8.56 13.58 -4.35
N GLU A 120 -9.05 13.52 -5.58
CA GLU A 120 -8.65 12.51 -6.55
C GLU A 120 -7.15 12.64 -6.89
N LYS A 121 -6.44 11.54 -6.87
CA LYS A 121 -5.01 11.52 -7.18
C LYS A 121 -4.79 11.21 -8.66
N THR A 122 -4.00 12.05 -9.32
CA THR A 122 -3.74 11.97 -10.77
C THR A 122 -2.77 10.86 -11.17
N ALA A 123 -1.85 10.47 -10.27
CA ALA A 123 -0.90 9.39 -10.56
C ALA A 123 -1.63 8.03 -10.61
N PRO A 124 -1.36 7.18 -11.61
CA PRO A 124 -2.00 5.89 -11.74
C PRO A 124 -1.62 4.94 -10.59
N ASP A 125 -2.54 4.05 -10.22
CA ASP A 125 -2.23 2.90 -9.39
C ASP A 125 -1.38 1.88 -10.15
N ALA A 126 -0.44 1.23 -9.48
CA ALA A 126 0.51 0.32 -10.12
C ALA A 126 -0.14 -0.91 -10.80
N LEU A 127 -1.36 -1.28 -10.39
CA LEU A 127 -2.14 -2.34 -11.03
C LEU A 127 -3.21 -1.80 -12.00
N SER A 128 -3.34 -0.48 -12.16
CA SER A 128 -4.26 0.09 -13.14
C SER A 128 -3.71 -0.02 -14.57
N LYS A 129 -4.61 -0.03 -15.55
CA LYS A 129 -4.22 -0.01 -16.98
C LYS A 129 -3.50 1.28 -17.36
N ASP A 130 -3.79 2.38 -16.66
CA ASP A 130 -3.22 3.70 -16.94
C ASP A 130 -1.73 3.79 -16.55
N GLY A 131 -1.24 2.93 -15.65
CA GLY A 131 0.17 2.78 -15.27
C GLY A 131 1.01 1.92 -16.23
N GLY A 132 0.53 1.66 -17.43
CA GLY A 132 1.16 0.76 -18.41
C GLY A 132 2.44 1.28 -19.06
N ALA A 133 2.95 0.53 -20.05
CA ALA A 133 4.26 0.75 -20.67
C ALA A 133 4.41 2.14 -21.30
N GLU A 134 3.38 2.64 -22.01
CA GLU A 134 3.42 3.97 -22.64
C GLU A 134 3.50 5.10 -21.62
N TYR A 135 2.76 4.97 -20.52
CA TYR A 135 2.85 5.93 -19.42
C TYR A 135 4.26 5.96 -18.82
N LEU A 136 4.78 4.78 -18.41
CA LEU A 136 6.12 4.70 -17.83
C LEU A 136 7.20 5.16 -18.81
N LYS A 137 7.12 4.82 -20.10
CA LYS A 137 8.03 5.30 -21.14
C LYS A 137 8.08 6.83 -21.17
N THR A 138 6.91 7.47 -21.20
CA THR A 138 6.81 8.94 -21.23
C THR A 138 7.41 9.60 -19.98
N ILE A 139 7.18 9.02 -18.82
CA ILE A 139 7.69 9.56 -17.54
C ILE A 139 9.19 9.31 -17.41
N LEU A 140 9.66 8.07 -17.65
CA LEU A 140 11.04 7.68 -17.46
C LEU A 140 12.00 8.41 -18.39
N ALA A 141 11.60 8.70 -19.65
CA ALA A 141 12.39 9.47 -20.61
C ALA A 141 12.88 10.83 -20.06
N LYS A 142 12.17 11.41 -19.08
CA LYS A 142 12.49 12.72 -18.46
C LYS A 142 13.23 12.59 -17.13
N LYS A 143 13.48 11.36 -16.62
CA LYS A 143 14.03 11.14 -15.28
C LYS A 143 15.49 10.70 -15.33
N LYS A 144 16.38 11.54 -14.80
CA LYS A 144 17.83 11.26 -14.67
C LYS A 144 18.22 10.67 -13.31
N THR A 145 17.25 10.30 -12.48
CA THR A 145 17.46 9.61 -11.21
C THR A 145 17.38 8.10 -11.40
N ASN A 146 17.79 7.33 -10.39
CA ASN A 146 17.68 5.87 -10.48
C ASN A 146 16.24 5.37 -10.52
N ILE A 147 16.03 4.23 -11.16
CA ILE A 147 14.71 3.64 -11.39
C ILE A 147 13.97 3.31 -10.10
N LYS A 148 14.68 2.84 -9.06
CA LYS A 148 14.05 2.55 -7.77
C LYS A 148 13.42 3.80 -7.15
N THR A 149 14.09 4.94 -7.22
CA THR A 149 13.55 6.23 -6.74
C THR A 149 12.27 6.60 -7.48
N VAL A 150 12.22 6.36 -8.78
CA VAL A 150 11.02 6.64 -9.59
C VAL A 150 9.86 5.73 -9.20
N LEU A 151 10.10 4.43 -9.00
CA LEU A 151 9.06 3.48 -8.57
C LEU A 151 8.52 3.76 -7.16
N LEU A 152 9.31 4.39 -6.31
CA LEU A 152 8.90 4.77 -4.95
C LEU A 152 8.10 6.08 -4.89
N ASP A 153 8.14 6.89 -5.95
CA ASP A 153 7.46 8.19 -6.00
C ASP A 153 5.95 8.00 -6.26
N GLN A 154 5.16 8.17 -5.21
CA GLN A 154 3.70 8.03 -5.27
C GLN A 154 3.01 9.11 -6.14
N LYS A 155 3.75 10.14 -6.58
CA LYS A 155 3.28 11.13 -7.57
C LYS A 155 3.49 10.64 -9.01
N ILE A 156 4.21 9.55 -9.20
CA ILE A 156 4.46 8.93 -10.50
C ILE A 156 3.64 7.65 -10.63
N ILE A 157 3.79 6.71 -9.71
CA ILE A 157 3.06 5.45 -9.68
C ILE A 157 2.69 5.12 -8.23
N ARG A 158 1.42 4.84 -7.96
CA ARG A 158 0.95 4.63 -6.59
C ARG A 158 0.95 3.16 -6.21
N GLY A 159 1.30 2.89 -4.95
CA GLY A 159 1.18 1.56 -4.35
C GLY A 159 2.50 0.82 -4.14
N ILE A 160 3.52 1.04 -4.97
CA ILE A 160 4.83 0.40 -4.82
C ILE A 160 5.60 1.05 -3.67
N GLY A 161 6.13 0.23 -2.77
CA GLY A 161 7.00 0.66 -1.69
C GLY A 161 8.37 -0.01 -1.77
N ASN A 162 9.15 0.13 -0.69
CA ASN A 162 10.55 -0.26 -0.71
C ASN A 162 10.76 -1.76 -0.94
N ALA A 163 9.93 -2.60 -0.32
CA ALA A 163 10.08 -4.03 -0.42
C ALA A 163 9.71 -4.53 -1.83
N TYR A 164 8.56 -4.10 -2.35
CA TYR A 164 8.15 -4.54 -3.68
C TYR A 164 8.93 -3.87 -4.81
N ALA A 165 9.51 -2.68 -4.62
CA ALA A 165 10.41 -2.10 -5.61
C ALA A 165 11.63 -2.99 -5.85
N ASP A 166 12.24 -3.55 -4.80
CA ASP A 166 13.38 -4.47 -4.94
C ASP A 166 12.97 -5.77 -5.63
N GLU A 167 11.86 -6.39 -5.22
CA GLU A 167 11.33 -7.62 -5.84
C GLU A 167 11.00 -7.43 -7.33
N ILE A 168 10.34 -6.33 -7.68
CA ILE A 168 9.97 -5.99 -9.07
C ILE A 168 11.21 -5.79 -9.94
N LEU A 169 12.18 -5.02 -9.45
CA LEU A 169 13.41 -4.74 -10.20
C LEU A 169 14.28 -5.99 -10.36
N TRP A 170 14.30 -6.87 -9.37
CA TRP A 170 14.97 -8.16 -9.49
C TRP A 170 14.28 -9.07 -10.51
N ASP A 171 12.96 -9.18 -10.47
CA ASP A 171 12.18 -9.97 -11.45
C ASP A 171 12.38 -9.43 -12.88
N ALA A 172 12.39 -8.11 -13.04
CA ALA A 172 12.64 -7.43 -14.32
C ALA A 172 14.10 -7.51 -14.80
N ARG A 173 15.05 -8.01 -13.99
CA ARG A 173 16.49 -8.01 -14.28
C ARG A 173 17.06 -6.63 -14.54
N ILE A 174 16.55 -5.60 -13.83
CA ILE A 174 17.02 -4.23 -13.91
C ILE A 174 17.64 -3.83 -12.58
N SER A 175 18.90 -3.35 -12.60
CA SER A 175 19.53 -2.85 -11.38
C SER A 175 18.75 -1.67 -10.78
N PRO A 176 18.51 -1.65 -9.46
CA PRO A 176 17.83 -0.53 -8.80
C PRO A 176 18.56 0.82 -8.97
N PHE A 177 19.84 0.77 -9.33
CA PHE A 177 20.71 1.93 -9.55
C PHE A 177 20.67 2.44 -11.00
N SER A 178 20.05 1.73 -11.93
CA SER A 178 19.93 2.14 -13.34
C SER A 178 19.29 3.51 -13.45
N VAL A 179 19.88 4.36 -14.32
CA VAL A 179 19.32 5.68 -14.63
C VAL A 179 18.04 5.49 -15.45
N ALA A 180 16.93 6.04 -14.95
CA ALA A 180 15.59 5.72 -15.48
C ALA A 180 15.43 5.98 -16.98
N ASN A 181 16.00 7.08 -17.51
CA ASN A 181 15.92 7.43 -18.93
C ASN A 181 16.93 6.68 -19.83
N LYS A 182 17.74 5.79 -19.26
CA LYS A 182 18.68 4.94 -20.00
C LYS A 182 18.17 3.51 -20.19
N ILE A 183 17.06 3.16 -19.54
CA ILE A 183 16.48 1.84 -19.62
C ILE A 183 15.84 1.64 -21.01
N PRO A 184 16.25 0.60 -21.79
CA PRO A 184 15.71 0.33 -23.12
C PRO A 184 14.21 -0.01 -23.09
N GLU A 185 13.53 0.22 -24.22
CA GLU A 185 12.08 0.05 -24.32
C GLU A 185 11.61 -1.40 -24.07
N ASP A 186 12.34 -2.39 -24.52
CA ASP A 186 12.07 -3.81 -24.27
C ASP A 186 12.15 -4.15 -22.80
N LYS A 187 13.11 -3.56 -22.07
CA LYS A 187 13.23 -3.67 -20.62
C LYS A 187 12.10 -2.97 -19.88
N LEU A 188 11.58 -1.85 -20.42
CA LEU A 188 10.40 -1.20 -19.84
C LEU A 188 9.14 -2.07 -19.96
N LYS A 189 8.95 -2.77 -21.06
CA LYS A 189 7.85 -3.75 -21.22
C LYS A 189 7.98 -4.89 -20.20
N THR A 190 9.21 -5.37 -19.97
CA THR A 190 9.49 -6.36 -18.94
C THR A 190 9.19 -5.82 -17.55
N LEU A 191 9.61 -4.58 -17.23
CA LEU A 191 9.35 -3.93 -15.94
C LEU A 191 7.84 -3.84 -15.65
N VAL A 192 7.03 -3.42 -16.63
CA VAL A 192 5.57 -3.35 -16.46
C VAL A 192 4.97 -4.73 -16.19
N LYS A 193 5.42 -5.75 -16.91
CA LYS A 193 5.01 -7.14 -16.66
C LYS A 193 5.39 -7.59 -15.24
N SER A 194 6.62 -7.28 -14.81
CA SER A 194 7.10 -7.60 -13.45
C SER A 194 6.33 -6.86 -12.35
N ILE A 195 5.98 -5.57 -12.57
CA ILE A 195 5.11 -4.84 -11.65
C ILE A 195 3.81 -5.61 -11.42
N HIS A 196 3.15 -6.00 -12.51
CA HIS A 196 1.87 -6.69 -12.41
C HIS A 196 2.01 -8.09 -11.80
N SER A 197 2.97 -8.90 -12.28
CA SER A 197 3.15 -10.29 -11.81
C SER A 197 3.55 -10.36 -10.34
N VAL A 198 4.55 -9.58 -9.93
CA VAL A 198 5.05 -9.57 -8.54
C VAL A 198 3.98 -9.11 -7.56
N LEU A 199 3.26 -8.02 -7.88
CA LEU A 199 2.23 -7.50 -6.97
C LEU A 199 1.01 -8.44 -6.88
N THR A 200 0.57 -9.03 -7.99
CA THR A 200 -0.57 -9.96 -7.96
C THR A 200 -0.21 -11.32 -7.34
N ASP A 201 1.02 -11.81 -7.53
CA ASP A 201 1.46 -13.01 -6.84
C ASP A 201 1.59 -12.78 -5.33
N ALA A 202 2.12 -11.63 -4.93
CA ALA A 202 2.19 -11.26 -3.52
C ALA A 202 0.82 -11.26 -2.83
N GLN A 203 -0.23 -10.77 -3.48
CA GLN A 203 -1.61 -10.84 -2.96
C GLN A 203 -2.01 -12.29 -2.68
N LYS A 204 -1.75 -13.21 -3.64
CA LYS A 204 -2.06 -14.65 -3.47
C LYS A 204 -1.25 -15.27 -2.32
N GLN A 205 0.03 -14.91 -2.20
CA GLN A 205 0.88 -15.40 -1.10
C GLN A 205 0.41 -14.90 0.26
N ILE A 206 0.01 -13.63 0.37
CA ILE A 206 -0.53 -13.06 1.61
C ILE A 206 -1.82 -13.80 2.01
N ILE A 207 -2.77 -13.98 1.08
CA ILE A 207 -4.02 -14.71 1.33
C ILE A 207 -3.74 -16.16 1.76
N LYS A 208 -2.78 -16.81 1.11
CA LYS A 208 -2.40 -18.20 1.43
C LYS A 208 -1.85 -18.34 2.86
N HIS A 209 -1.03 -17.38 3.31
CA HIS A 209 -0.39 -17.44 4.62
C HIS A 209 -1.28 -16.90 5.75
N ASN A 210 -2.12 -15.91 5.46
CA ASN A 210 -3.03 -15.31 6.43
C ASN A 210 -4.30 -14.77 5.74
N PRO A 211 -5.31 -15.61 5.50
CA PRO A 211 -6.49 -15.27 4.70
C PRO A 211 -7.34 -14.14 5.29
N ASP A 212 -7.32 -13.96 6.61
CA ASP A 212 -8.16 -12.98 7.31
C ASP A 212 -7.39 -11.72 7.77
N ILE A 213 -6.18 -11.53 7.28
CA ILE A 213 -5.31 -10.43 7.70
C ILE A 213 -5.93 -9.07 7.36
N ILE A 214 -5.91 -8.14 8.34
CA ILE A 214 -6.29 -6.73 8.18
C ILE A 214 -5.22 -5.77 8.70
N ALA A 215 -4.12 -6.29 9.24
CA ALA A 215 -3.01 -5.50 9.77
C ALA A 215 -1.69 -6.27 9.72
N GLY A 216 -0.58 -5.55 9.71
CA GLY A 216 0.76 -6.13 9.66
C GLY A 216 1.25 -6.38 8.24
N GLU A 217 2.23 -7.25 8.09
CA GLU A 217 2.89 -7.55 6.83
C GLU A 217 3.30 -9.02 6.79
N VAL A 218 3.09 -9.68 5.66
CA VAL A 218 3.62 -11.02 5.39
C VAL A 218 4.74 -10.87 4.37
N ARG A 219 5.97 -11.23 4.74
CA ARG A 219 7.18 -11.01 3.93
C ARG A 219 8.04 -12.26 3.75
N ASP A 220 7.69 -13.38 4.39
CA ASP A 220 8.51 -14.61 4.36
C ASP A 220 8.63 -15.20 2.95
N PHE A 221 7.66 -14.97 2.08
CA PHE A 221 7.69 -15.40 0.68
C PHE A 221 8.58 -14.53 -0.23
N MET A 222 8.97 -13.32 0.18
CA MET A 222 9.80 -12.43 -0.64
C MET A 222 11.11 -13.11 -1.04
N LEU A 223 11.52 -12.90 -2.30
CA LEU A 223 12.63 -13.59 -2.92
C LEU A 223 13.98 -13.00 -2.54
N ILE A 224 14.10 -11.67 -2.60
CA ILE A 224 15.34 -10.96 -2.28
C ILE A 224 15.19 -9.94 -1.14
N HIS A 225 14.04 -9.25 -1.01
CA HIS A 225 13.84 -8.26 0.06
C HIS A 225 13.54 -8.93 1.40
N ASN A 226 14.47 -9.76 1.85
CA ASN A 226 14.36 -10.49 3.12
C ASN A 226 15.76 -10.59 3.78
N ALA A 227 15.92 -9.94 4.93
CA ALA A 227 17.19 -9.88 5.64
C ALA A 227 17.75 -11.26 6.07
N LYS A 228 16.90 -12.30 6.14
CA LYS A 228 17.29 -13.66 6.49
C LYS A 228 17.84 -14.43 5.29
N LYS A 229 17.55 -14.00 4.06
CA LYS A 229 18.00 -14.64 2.82
C LYS A 229 19.35 -14.07 2.40
N LYS A 230 20.26 -14.92 1.97
CA LYS A 230 21.59 -14.54 1.49
C LYS A 230 21.78 -14.80 0.00
N ILE A 231 20.98 -15.70 -0.54
CA ILE A 231 21.08 -16.21 -1.90
C ILE A 231 19.71 -16.07 -2.57
N SER A 232 19.70 -15.59 -3.82
CA SER A 232 18.50 -15.52 -4.65
C SER A 232 18.02 -16.92 -5.07
N PRO A 233 16.79 -17.07 -5.56
CA PRO A 233 16.31 -18.34 -6.11
C PRO A 233 17.19 -18.92 -7.21
N ASN A 234 17.96 -18.10 -7.92
CA ASN A 234 18.85 -18.52 -9.01
C ASN A 234 20.30 -18.76 -8.55
N GLY A 235 20.59 -18.65 -7.24
CA GLY A 235 21.91 -18.92 -6.67
C GLY A 235 22.85 -17.71 -6.56
N ALA A 236 22.42 -16.51 -6.96
CA ALA A 236 23.25 -15.31 -6.81
C ALA A 236 23.20 -14.75 -5.39
N GLU A 237 24.31 -14.16 -4.94
CA GLU A 237 24.38 -13.49 -3.64
C GLU A 237 23.44 -12.27 -3.59
N ILE A 238 22.66 -12.15 -2.52
CA ILE A 238 21.83 -10.98 -2.25
C ILE A 238 22.68 -9.92 -1.56
N LYS A 239 22.90 -8.81 -2.25
CA LYS A 239 23.62 -7.63 -1.77
C LYS A 239 22.66 -6.65 -1.14
N ILE A 240 23.15 -5.89 -0.14
CA ILE A 240 22.35 -4.89 0.58
C ILE A 240 23.11 -3.57 0.56
N GLU A 241 22.58 -2.60 -0.16
CA GLU A 241 23.04 -1.21 -0.09
C GLU A 241 22.26 -0.47 0.99
N THR A 242 22.97 0.17 1.91
CA THR A 242 22.39 0.90 3.05
C THR A 242 22.48 2.39 2.83
N GLY A 243 21.35 3.03 2.55
CA GLY A 243 21.20 4.48 2.46
C GLY A 243 20.03 4.93 3.32
N THR A 244 19.25 5.90 2.87
CA THR A 244 17.99 6.33 3.53
C THR A 244 17.00 5.16 3.67
N ARG A 245 17.05 4.25 2.70
CA ARG A 245 16.34 2.96 2.71
C ARG A 245 17.31 1.87 2.28
N LYS A 246 17.15 0.66 2.86
CA LYS A 246 17.90 -0.51 2.40
C LYS A 246 17.43 -0.90 1.01
N THR A 247 18.36 -1.21 0.13
CA THR A 247 18.12 -1.73 -1.23
C THR A 247 18.71 -3.13 -1.31
N TYR A 248 17.88 -4.09 -1.65
CA TYR A 248 18.29 -5.50 -1.87
C TYR A 248 18.39 -5.74 -3.38
N TYR A 249 19.49 -6.33 -3.82
CA TYR A 249 19.75 -6.59 -5.23
C TYR A 249 20.75 -7.74 -5.42
N THR A 250 20.94 -8.17 -6.67
CA THR A 250 21.91 -9.19 -7.04
C THR A 250 22.65 -8.78 -8.31
N ASP A 251 23.78 -9.44 -8.62
CA ASP A 251 24.51 -9.22 -9.87
C ASP A 251 23.79 -9.79 -11.12
N GLU A 252 22.63 -10.43 -10.93
CA GLU A 252 21.78 -10.87 -12.04
C GLU A 252 21.05 -9.71 -12.73
N GLN A 253 21.04 -8.52 -12.14
CA GLN A 253 20.34 -7.33 -12.63
C GLN A 253 21.29 -6.46 -13.44
N GLU A 254 20.85 -6.08 -14.64
CA GLU A 254 21.60 -5.25 -15.58
C GLU A 254 21.54 -3.76 -15.17
N LEU A 255 22.69 -3.10 -15.18
CA LEU A 255 22.81 -1.67 -14.91
C LEU A 255 22.78 -0.86 -16.21
N PHE A 256 21.93 0.16 -16.27
CA PHE A 256 21.80 1.10 -17.39
C PHE A 256 22.21 2.51 -16.93
N GLU A 257 23.29 3.06 -17.54
CA GLU A 257 23.87 4.37 -17.22
C GLU A 257 23.87 5.34 -18.41
#